data_1b2229fc474ee4d7bf0b03a694135476
#
_entry.id   1b2229fc474ee4d7bf0b03a694135476
#
_cell.length_a   1.000
_cell.length_b   1.000
_cell.length_c   1.000
_cell.angle_alpha   90.00
_cell.angle_beta   90.00
_cell.angle_gamma   90.00
#
_symmetry.space_group_name_H-M   'P 1'
#
loop_
_entity.id
_entity.type
_entity.pdbx_description
1 polymer ?
#
loop_
_entity_poly.entity_id
_entity_poly.type
_entity_poly.pdbx_seq_one_letter_code
_entity_poly.pdbx_strand_id
1 'polypeptide(L)'
;MPRSSMMDTLIVVNFKTYQEAHGVAAEELAMIMQDIETDARMIAVVSAFDLSSVVSAAPNLEVWTQHLDPINFGSNTGWLHPETAICRGAKGTLINHAEHKVSIEHIAMLLDSVPEDFTVCACAADIDEARALSALEPNYVAVEPPELIGGEISVTTADPDIVSGTAAAIREISEEVGILCGAGVKNGEDVATAINLGTSGVLLASGVTKVDDPRMSLNDLISNI
;
A
#
# COMPACT_ATOMS: atom_id res chain seq x y z
N MET A 1 3.10 -9.45 26.28
CA MET A 1 2.28 -8.25 26.53
C MET A 1 1.34 -8.11 25.35
N PRO A 2 0.02 -8.07 25.51
CA PRO A 2 -0.88 -7.94 24.37
C PRO A 2 -0.68 -6.56 23.75
N ARG A 3 -0.39 -6.52 22.44
CA ARG A 3 -0.47 -5.30 21.64
C ARG A 3 -1.94 -4.94 21.43
N SER A 4 -2.54 -4.29 22.42
CA SER A 4 -3.70 -3.45 22.20
C SER A 4 -3.17 -2.09 21.78
N SER A 5 -2.79 -1.97 20.51
CA SER A 5 -2.68 -0.67 19.88
C SER A 5 -3.91 -0.53 18.98
N MET A 6 -4.63 0.56 19.12
CA MET A 6 -5.41 1.08 18.01
C MET A 6 -4.45 1.02 16.81
N MET A 7 -4.76 0.20 15.80
CA MET A 7 -3.90 0.11 14.62
C MET A 7 -3.92 1.50 14.01
N ASP A 8 -2.74 2.11 13.89
CA ASP A 8 -2.61 3.43 13.26
C ASP A 8 -3.25 3.37 11.87
N THR A 9 -4.04 4.36 11.54
CA THR A 9 -4.63 4.45 10.19
C THR A 9 -3.51 4.59 9.16
N LEU A 10 -3.55 3.78 8.10
CA LEU A 10 -2.57 3.83 7.02
C LEU A 10 -3.06 4.67 5.84
N ILE A 11 -2.22 5.59 5.39
CA ILE A 11 -2.37 6.30 4.12
C ILE A 11 -1.22 5.86 3.22
N VAL A 12 -1.50 4.91 2.33
CA VAL A 12 -0.51 4.31 1.43
C VAL A 12 -0.66 4.92 0.04
N VAL A 13 0.33 5.68 -0.41
CA VAL A 13 0.32 6.34 -1.73
C VAL A 13 1.21 5.58 -2.70
N ASN A 14 0.59 4.93 -3.69
CA ASN A 14 1.30 4.26 -4.76
C ASN A 14 1.68 5.25 -5.86
N PHE A 15 2.96 5.52 -6.02
CA PHE A 15 3.50 6.44 -7.02
C PHE A 15 3.40 5.90 -8.45
N LYS A 16 3.21 4.59 -8.59
CA LYS A 16 3.16 3.90 -9.89
C LYS A 16 4.36 4.30 -10.77
N THR A 17 4.13 4.54 -12.03
CA THR A 17 5.11 5.11 -12.99
C THR A 17 4.59 6.43 -13.57
N TYR A 18 3.83 7.18 -12.76
CA TYR A 18 3.35 8.48 -13.17
C TYR A 18 4.50 9.48 -13.26
N GLN A 19 4.49 10.33 -14.29
CA GLN A 19 5.52 11.34 -14.51
C GLN A 19 5.63 12.30 -13.31
N GLU A 20 4.51 12.61 -12.69
CA GLU A 20 4.37 13.49 -11.53
C GLU A 20 4.87 12.86 -10.20
N ALA A 21 5.25 11.59 -10.23
CA ALA A 21 5.70 10.83 -9.06
C ALA A 21 6.89 9.91 -9.40
N HIS A 22 7.79 10.35 -10.29
CA HIS A 22 8.95 9.61 -10.76
C HIS A 22 10.21 10.48 -10.77
N GLY A 23 11.38 9.90 -10.44
CA GLY A 23 12.64 10.63 -10.37
C GLY A 23 12.59 11.77 -9.34
N VAL A 24 12.99 12.97 -9.74
CA VAL A 24 12.98 14.16 -8.84
C VAL A 24 11.58 14.47 -8.32
N ALA A 25 10.54 14.28 -9.14
CA ALA A 25 9.16 14.49 -8.70
C ALA A 25 8.75 13.49 -7.59
N ALA A 26 9.27 12.27 -7.60
CA ALA A 26 9.06 11.30 -6.51
C ALA A 26 9.71 11.78 -5.20
N GLU A 27 10.93 12.34 -5.28
CA GLU A 27 11.62 12.91 -4.12
C GLU A 27 10.86 14.09 -3.53
N GLU A 28 10.41 15.03 -4.38
CA GLU A 28 9.63 16.20 -3.97
C GLU A 28 8.30 15.80 -3.32
N LEU A 29 7.57 14.86 -3.91
CA LEU A 29 6.32 14.35 -3.35
C LEU A 29 6.55 13.66 -2.00
N ALA A 30 7.60 12.85 -1.86
CA ALA A 30 7.95 12.19 -0.61
C ALA A 30 8.31 13.20 0.49
N MET A 31 9.01 14.29 0.18
CA MET A 31 9.27 15.36 1.14
C MET A 31 7.98 16.05 1.58
N ILE A 32 7.04 16.29 0.67
CA ILE A 32 5.72 16.82 1.03
C ILE A 32 4.98 15.85 1.97
N MET A 33 4.99 14.56 1.66
CA MET A 33 4.35 13.53 2.49
C MET A 33 4.95 13.46 3.89
N GLN A 34 6.29 13.52 4.01
CA GLN A 34 7.00 13.52 5.28
C GLN A 34 6.62 14.71 6.19
N ASP A 35 6.31 15.87 5.58
CA ASP A 35 6.00 17.10 6.29
C ASP A 35 4.53 17.19 6.73
N ILE A 36 3.70 16.22 6.40
CA ILE A 36 2.29 16.20 6.84
C ILE A 36 2.22 15.82 8.32
N GLU A 37 1.70 16.71 9.15
CA GLU A 37 1.47 16.45 10.57
C GLU A 37 0.22 15.58 10.75
N THR A 38 0.42 14.33 11.18
CA THR A 38 -0.68 13.37 11.36
C THR A 38 -0.25 12.23 12.29
N ASP A 39 -1.22 11.64 12.99
CA ASP A 39 -1.05 10.39 13.72
C ASP A 39 -1.18 9.14 12.80
N ALA A 40 -1.64 9.32 11.56
CA ALA A 40 -1.68 8.24 10.58
C ALA A 40 -0.27 7.85 10.10
N ARG A 41 -0.07 6.58 9.78
CA ARG A 41 1.14 6.13 9.09
C ARG A 41 1.07 6.52 7.62
N MET A 42 1.92 7.46 7.23
CA MET A 42 2.05 7.92 5.84
C MET A 42 3.12 7.08 5.14
N ILE A 43 2.76 6.45 4.03
CA ILE A 43 3.64 5.50 3.34
C ILE A 43 3.72 5.84 1.85
N ALA A 44 4.93 6.02 1.32
CA ALA A 44 5.18 6.15 -0.10
C ALA A 44 5.58 4.80 -0.70
N VAL A 45 4.88 4.37 -1.76
CA VAL A 45 5.22 3.14 -2.50
C VAL A 45 5.83 3.54 -3.84
N VAL A 46 7.12 3.30 -4.00
CA VAL A 46 7.92 3.86 -5.09
C VAL A 46 8.50 2.80 -6.02
N SER A 47 8.85 3.22 -7.24
CA SER A 47 9.65 2.42 -8.16
C SER A 47 10.97 1.97 -7.52
N ALA A 48 11.42 0.76 -7.85
CA ALA A 48 12.73 0.27 -7.41
C ALA A 48 13.89 1.19 -7.81
N PHE A 49 13.76 1.93 -8.92
CA PHE A 49 14.76 2.90 -9.39
C PHE A 49 14.82 4.15 -8.52
N ASP A 50 13.71 4.55 -7.90
CA ASP A 50 13.60 5.76 -7.09
C ASP A 50 13.80 5.49 -5.59
N LEU A 51 13.80 4.22 -5.16
CA LEU A 51 13.84 3.84 -3.74
C LEU A 51 14.93 4.56 -2.96
N SER A 52 16.18 4.46 -3.40
CA SER A 52 17.32 5.01 -2.66
C SER A 52 17.30 6.55 -2.58
N SER A 53 16.87 7.20 -3.66
CA SER A 53 16.82 8.67 -3.72
C SER A 53 15.66 9.21 -2.87
N VAL A 54 14.49 8.55 -2.91
CA VAL A 54 13.35 8.92 -2.07
C VAL A 54 13.64 8.72 -0.59
N VAL A 55 14.22 7.57 -0.19
CA VAL A 55 14.63 7.34 1.21
C VAL A 55 15.64 8.39 1.68
N SER A 56 16.55 8.83 0.80
CA SER A 56 17.52 9.88 1.14
C SER A 56 16.88 11.26 1.25
N ALA A 57 15.91 11.58 0.39
CA ALA A 57 15.22 12.87 0.38
C ALA A 57 14.22 13.03 1.53
N ALA A 58 13.55 11.94 1.93
CA ALA A 58 12.54 11.91 2.99
C ALA A 58 12.88 10.83 4.04
N PRO A 59 13.93 11.03 4.86
CA PRO A 59 14.48 9.99 5.75
C PRO A 59 13.55 9.58 6.90
N ASN A 60 12.53 10.36 7.20
CA ASN A 60 11.54 10.05 8.24
C ASN A 60 10.23 9.48 7.68
N LEU A 61 10.08 9.41 6.35
CA LEU A 61 8.93 8.80 5.71
C LEU A 61 9.12 7.30 5.61
N GLU A 62 8.06 6.55 5.85
CA GLU A 62 8.04 5.11 5.55
C GLU A 62 7.94 4.91 4.04
N VAL A 63 8.88 4.15 3.45
CA VAL A 63 8.96 3.92 2.01
C VAL A 63 8.90 2.42 1.74
N TRP A 64 7.98 2.02 0.84
CA TRP A 64 7.83 0.66 0.34
C TRP A 64 8.20 0.57 -1.14
N THR A 65 8.49 -0.64 -1.60
CA THR A 65 8.62 -0.94 -3.02
C THR A 65 7.27 -1.37 -3.63
N GLN A 66 7.16 -1.26 -4.95
CA GLN A 66 5.95 -1.64 -5.68
C GLN A 66 5.85 -3.14 -5.95
N HIS A 67 6.98 -3.86 -5.88
CA HIS A 67 7.10 -5.28 -6.16
C HIS A 67 8.44 -5.80 -5.65
N LEU A 68 8.51 -7.05 -5.25
CA LEU A 68 9.73 -7.81 -5.00
C LEU A 68 9.58 -9.25 -5.50
N ASP A 69 10.71 -9.86 -5.83
CA ASP A 69 10.78 -11.25 -6.27
C ASP A 69 11.36 -12.13 -5.16
N PRO A 70 10.83 -13.35 -4.94
CA PRO A 70 11.32 -14.27 -3.91
C PRO A 70 12.62 -14.96 -4.33
N ILE A 71 13.70 -14.20 -4.43
CA ILE A 71 15.01 -14.64 -4.87
C ILE A 71 16.08 -14.42 -3.81
N ASN A 72 17.09 -15.26 -3.82
CA ASN A 72 18.32 -15.09 -3.04
C ASN A 72 19.42 -14.47 -3.90
N PHE A 73 20.56 -14.15 -3.30
CA PHE A 73 21.76 -13.76 -4.04
C PHE A 73 22.13 -14.81 -5.09
N GLY A 74 22.48 -14.38 -6.29
CA GLY A 74 22.86 -15.28 -7.37
C GLY A 74 22.59 -14.74 -8.77
N SER A 75 22.32 -15.63 -9.71
CA SER A 75 22.12 -15.33 -11.13
C SER A 75 20.69 -14.91 -11.42
N ASN A 76 20.30 -13.71 -10.99
CA ASN A 76 18.92 -13.20 -11.06
C ASN A 76 18.85 -11.87 -11.80
N THR A 77 19.47 -11.81 -12.99
CA THR A 77 19.51 -10.57 -13.77
C THR A 77 18.08 -10.04 -14.07
N GLY A 78 17.82 -8.80 -13.64
CA GLY A 78 16.54 -8.12 -13.89
C GLY A 78 15.47 -8.34 -12.81
N TRP A 79 15.72 -9.20 -11.84
CA TRP A 79 14.80 -9.45 -10.73
C TRP A 79 15.03 -8.48 -9.57
N LEU A 80 13.98 -8.21 -8.80
CA LEU A 80 14.01 -7.29 -7.66
C LEU A 80 14.25 -8.05 -6.36
N HIS A 81 15.47 -7.98 -5.86
CA HIS A 81 15.95 -8.75 -4.70
C HIS A 81 15.51 -8.12 -3.37
N PRO A 82 14.84 -8.85 -2.47
CA PRO A 82 14.29 -8.32 -1.22
C PRO A 82 15.36 -7.71 -0.30
N GLU A 83 16.45 -8.43 -0.04
CA GLU A 83 17.51 -7.92 0.84
C GLU A 83 18.16 -6.64 0.29
N THR A 84 18.27 -6.51 -1.03
CA THR A 84 18.76 -5.27 -1.63
C THR A 84 17.80 -4.10 -1.37
N ALA A 85 16.49 -4.32 -1.48
CA ALA A 85 15.49 -3.29 -1.18
C ALA A 85 15.55 -2.87 0.29
N ILE A 86 15.64 -3.83 1.22
CA ILE A 86 15.78 -3.59 2.66
C ILE A 86 17.06 -2.78 2.96
N CYS A 87 18.19 -3.19 2.41
CA CYS A 87 19.48 -2.46 2.55
C CYS A 87 19.42 -1.04 1.96
N ARG A 88 18.52 -0.76 1.04
CA ARG A 88 18.27 0.56 0.46
C ARG A 88 17.21 1.37 1.21
N GLY A 89 16.69 0.82 2.32
CA GLY A 89 15.80 1.53 3.24
C GLY A 89 14.32 1.22 3.06
N ALA A 90 13.94 0.30 2.18
CA ALA A 90 12.55 -0.16 2.10
C ALA A 90 12.10 -0.77 3.43
N LYS A 91 10.90 -0.40 3.88
CA LYS A 91 10.24 -0.95 5.07
C LYS A 91 9.12 -1.92 4.74
N GLY A 92 8.78 -2.04 3.47
CA GLY A 92 7.76 -2.95 2.98
C GLY A 92 7.69 -2.99 1.46
N THR A 93 6.70 -3.73 0.97
CA THR A 93 6.41 -3.86 -0.45
C THR A 93 4.91 -4.06 -0.69
N LEU A 94 4.42 -3.59 -1.83
CA LEU A 94 3.24 -4.16 -2.45
C LEU A 94 3.61 -5.46 -3.16
N ILE A 95 2.64 -6.35 -3.32
CA ILE A 95 2.75 -7.55 -4.15
C ILE A 95 1.40 -7.86 -4.78
N ASN A 96 1.39 -8.49 -5.95
CA ASN A 96 0.17 -8.91 -6.64
C ASN A 96 -0.78 -7.78 -7.01
N HIS A 97 -0.29 -6.55 -7.20
CA HIS A 97 -1.12 -5.44 -7.68
C HIS A 97 -1.75 -5.81 -9.04
N ALA A 98 -2.95 -5.29 -9.33
CA ALA A 98 -3.67 -5.59 -10.57
C ALA A 98 -2.86 -5.32 -11.85
N GLU A 99 -1.93 -4.36 -11.80
CA GLU A 99 -1.02 -4.02 -12.90
C GLU A 99 0.19 -4.98 -13.01
N HIS A 100 0.44 -5.82 -12.00
CA HIS A 100 1.55 -6.79 -11.96
C HIS A 100 1.19 -8.01 -11.10
N LYS A 101 0.33 -8.86 -11.61
CA LYS A 101 -0.11 -10.08 -10.93
C LYS A 101 1.00 -11.12 -10.88
N VAL A 102 1.03 -11.86 -9.78
CA VAL A 102 1.93 -12.99 -9.55
C VAL A 102 1.15 -14.21 -9.04
N SER A 103 1.80 -15.37 -8.98
CA SER A 103 1.17 -16.57 -8.43
C SER A 103 1.11 -16.53 -6.89
N ILE A 104 0.23 -17.34 -6.34
CA ILE A 104 0.10 -17.54 -4.89
C ILE A 104 1.42 -18.07 -4.29
N GLU A 105 2.11 -18.95 -5.02
CA GLU A 105 3.41 -19.50 -4.62
C GLU A 105 4.49 -18.43 -4.57
N HIS A 106 4.48 -17.47 -5.50
CA HIS A 106 5.40 -16.32 -5.47
C HIS A 106 5.21 -15.51 -4.19
N ILE A 107 3.97 -15.25 -3.79
CA ILE A 107 3.66 -14.50 -2.58
C ILE A 107 4.10 -15.27 -1.33
N ALA A 108 3.78 -16.55 -1.24
CA ALA A 108 4.19 -17.41 -0.13
C ALA A 108 5.72 -17.44 0.03
N MET A 109 6.45 -17.64 -1.08
CA MET A 109 7.92 -17.62 -1.07
C MET A 109 8.49 -16.24 -0.69
N LEU A 110 7.84 -15.14 -1.10
CA LEU A 110 8.26 -13.81 -0.70
C LEU A 110 8.10 -13.59 0.81
N LEU A 111 6.97 -14.00 1.38
CA LEU A 111 6.70 -13.92 2.83
C LEU A 111 7.74 -14.70 3.62
N ASP A 112 8.15 -15.88 3.15
CA ASP A 112 9.18 -16.70 3.77
C ASP A 112 10.60 -16.11 3.65
N SER A 113 10.84 -15.22 2.66
CA SER A 113 12.15 -14.65 2.35
C SER A 113 12.46 -13.33 3.03
N VAL A 114 11.45 -12.65 3.59
CA VAL A 114 11.61 -11.34 4.23
C VAL A 114 11.56 -11.47 5.77
N PRO A 115 12.23 -10.56 6.52
CA PRO A 115 12.17 -10.57 7.97
C PRO A 115 10.79 -10.16 8.50
N GLU A 116 10.46 -10.55 9.75
CA GLU A 116 9.16 -10.29 10.40
C GLU A 116 8.80 -8.80 10.51
N ASP A 117 9.78 -7.92 10.56
CA ASP A 117 9.60 -6.47 10.63
C ASP A 117 9.47 -5.78 9.26
N PHE A 118 9.54 -6.55 8.17
CA PHE A 118 9.33 -6.06 6.81
C PHE A 118 7.86 -6.24 6.41
N THR A 119 7.20 -5.16 6.07
CA THR A 119 5.76 -5.18 5.77
C THR A 119 5.46 -5.65 4.35
N VAL A 120 4.59 -6.64 4.21
CA VAL A 120 4.07 -7.10 2.92
C VAL A 120 2.57 -6.78 2.84
N CYS A 121 2.19 -6.03 1.81
CA CYS A 121 0.81 -5.73 1.47
C CYS A 121 0.44 -6.40 0.16
N ALA A 122 -0.42 -7.43 0.21
CA ALA A 122 -0.87 -8.17 -0.96
C ALA A 122 -2.17 -7.57 -1.51
N CYS A 123 -2.21 -7.26 -2.81
CA CYS A 123 -3.39 -6.69 -3.46
C CYS A 123 -4.33 -7.77 -3.99
N ALA A 124 -5.61 -7.63 -3.70
CA ALA A 124 -6.69 -8.52 -4.12
C ALA A 124 -7.68 -7.79 -5.03
N ALA A 125 -8.11 -8.42 -6.10
CA ALA A 125 -9.10 -7.89 -7.03
C ALA A 125 -10.54 -8.08 -6.52
N ASP A 126 -10.77 -9.11 -5.71
CA ASP A 126 -12.08 -9.50 -5.19
C ASP A 126 -11.97 -10.23 -3.84
N ILE A 127 -13.12 -10.60 -3.28
CA ILE A 127 -13.24 -11.26 -1.98
C ILE A 127 -12.58 -12.65 -1.98
N ASP A 128 -12.68 -13.42 -3.06
CA ASP A 128 -12.13 -14.77 -3.11
C ASP A 128 -10.60 -14.73 -3.16
N GLU A 129 -10.02 -13.82 -3.92
CA GLU A 129 -8.58 -13.57 -3.92
C GLU A 129 -8.11 -13.05 -2.55
N ALA A 130 -8.86 -12.14 -1.92
CA ALA A 130 -8.55 -11.64 -0.59
C ALA A 130 -8.52 -12.76 0.47
N ARG A 131 -9.46 -13.71 0.41
CA ARG A 131 -9.46 -14.91 1.27
C ARG A 131 -8.20 -15.76 1.06
N ALA A 132 -7.85 -16.03 -0.20
CA ALA A 132 -6.69 -16.84 -0.54
C ALA A 132 -5.37 -16.19 -0.06
N LEU A 133 -5.26 -14.87 -0.23
CA LEU A 133 -4.10 -14.10 0.22
C LEU A 133 -4.01 -14.03 1.74
N SER A 134 -5.14 -13.85 2.44
CA SER A 134 -5.15 -13.78 3.91
C SER A 134 -4.74 -15.09 4.58
N ALA A 135 -4.97 -16.22 3.92
CA ALA A 135 -4.51 -17.52 4.40
C ALA A 135 -2.97 -17.67 4.39
N LEU A 136 -2.25 -16.79 3.68
CA LEU A 136 -0.78 -16.70 3.71
C LEU A 136 -0.27 -15.77 4.82
N GLU A 137 -1.17 -15.08 5.52
CA GLU A 137 -0.88 -14.16 6.63
C GLU A 137 0.11 -13.02 6.28
N PRO A 138 -0.08 -12.29 5.15
CA PRO A 138 0.66 -11.05 4.94
C PRO A 138 0.28 -10.02 6.00
N ASN A 139 1.07 -8.96 6.19
CA ASN A 139 0.73 -7.90 7.14
C ASN A 139 -0.58 -7.18 6.75
N TYR A 140 -0.79 -6.97 5.44
CA TYR A 140 -2.00 -6.32 4.92
C TYR A 140 -2.49 -7.01 3.65
N VAL A 141 -3.81 -6.96 3.45
CA VAL A 141 -4.45 -7.22 2.16
C VAL A 141 -5.17 -5.94 1.73
N ALA A 142 -4.85 -5.45 0.53
CA ALA A 142 -5.52 -4.32 -0.08
C ALA A 142 -6.55 -4.82 -1.10
N VAL A 143 -7.82 -4.44 -0.94
CA VAL A 143 -8.86 -4.76 -1.92
C VAL A 143 -8.98 -3.63 -2.94
N GLU A 144 -8.74 -3.96 -4.20
CA GLU A 144 -8.74 -3.03 -5.33
C GLU A 144 -9.49 -3.64 -6.52
N PRO A 145 -10.83 -3.45 -6.62
CA PRO A 145 -11.56 -3.88 -7.81
C PRO A 145 -10.95 -3.24 -9.08
N PRO A 146 -10.46 -4.04 -10.04
CA PRO A 146 -9.67 -3.52 -11.17
C PRO A 146 -10.41 -2.49 -12.02
N GLU A 147 -11.74 -2.62 -12.13
CA GLU A 147 -12.61 -1.72 -12.88
C GLU A 147 -12.70 -0.30 -12.27
N LEU A 148 -12.32 -0.14 -11.00
CA LEU A 148 -12.34 1.14 -10.29
C LEU A 148 -10.94 1.77 -10.16
N ILE A 149 -9.88 1.03 -10.48
CA ILE A 149 -8.49 1.54 -10.39
C ILE A 149 -8.30 2.69 -11.38
N GLY A 150 -7.83 3.84 -10.87
CA GLY A 150 -7.66 5.06 -11.67
C GLY A 150 -8.97 5.72 -12.13
N GLY A 151 -10.11 5.23 -11.65
CA GLY A 151 -11.44 5.78 -11.92
C GLY A 151 -11.75 7.07 -11.17
N GLU A 152 -12.87 7.68 -11.52
CA GLU A 152 -13.37 8.91 -10.90
C GLU A 152 -14.20 8.65 -9.64
N ILE A 153 -14.68 7.44 -9.43
CA ILE A 153 -15.56 7.06 -8.32
C ILE A 153 -14.79 6.15 -7.37
N SER A 154 -14.80 6.47 -6.08
CA SER A 154 -14.20 5.65 -5.04
C SER A 154 -14.96 4.32 -4.89
N VAL A 155 -14.23 3.24 -4.59
CA VAL A 155 -14.83 1.94 -4.26
C VAL A 155 -15.76 2.05 -3.05
N THR A 156 -15.48 2.93 -2.09
CA THR A 156 -16.34 3.18 -0.93
C THR A 156 -17.73 3.71 -1.30
N THR A 157 -17.84 4.37 -2.45
CA THR A 157 -19.11 4.89 -3.00
C THR A 157 -19.71 3.96 -4.04
N ALA A 158 -18.88 3.40 -4.94
CA ALA A 158 -19.34 2.55 -6.04
C ALA A 158 -19.81 1.17 -5.57
N ASP A 159 -19.07 0.56 -4.65
CA ASP A 159 -19.35 -0.79 -4.12
C ASP A 159 -18.86 -0.92 -2.66
N PRO A 160 -19.55 -0.29 -1.70
CA PRO A 160 -19.19 -0.42 -0.29
C PRO A 160 -19.31 -1.85 0.24
N ASP A 161 -20.15 -2.69 -0.38
CA ASP A 161 -20.35 -4.07 0.04
C ASP A 161 -19.12 -4.94 -0.27
N ILE A 162 -18.36 -4.63 -1.31
CA ILE A 162 -17.10 -5.35 -1.58
C ILE A 162 -16.06 -5.02 -0.50
N VAL A 163 -16.01 -3.80 0.00
CA VAL A 163 -15.08 -3.39 1.05
C VAL A 163 -15.44 -4.06 2.37
N SER A 164 -16.69 -3.93 2.83
CA SER A 164 -17.15 -4.52 4.08
C SER A 164 -17.18 -6.05 4.03
N GLY A 165 -17.57 -6.64 2.89
CA GLY A 165 -17.54 -8.08 2.65
C GLY A 165 -16.13 -8.66 2.68
N THR A 166 -15.16 -7.96 2.07
CA THR A 166 -13.75 -8.33 2.13
C THR A 166 -13.22 -8.25 3.57
N ALA A 167 -13.55 -7.17 4.28
CA ALA A 167 -13.13 -7.02 5.67
C ALA A 167 -13.65 -8.16 6.56
N ALA A 168 -14.92 -8.52 6.41
CA ALA A 168 -15.51 -9.66 7.13
C ALA A 168 -14.85 -10.99 6.75
N ALA A 169 -14.62 -11.22 5.45
CA ALA A 169 -14.01 -12.44 4.95
C ALA A 169 -12.57 -12.65 5.43
N ILE A 170 -11.78 -11.58 5.51
CA ILE A 170 -10.40 -11.64 6.03
C ILE A 170 -10.41 -11.92 7.53
N ARG A 171 -11.29 -11.27 8.30
CA ARG A 171 -11.39 -11.48 9.75
C ARG A 171 -11.83 -12.87 10.14
N GLU A 172 -12.61 -13.57 9.29
CA GLU A 172 -12.94 -14.99 9.47
C GLU A 172 -11.72 -15.91 9.39
N ILE A 173 -10.65 -15.48 8.67
CA ILE A 173 -9.42 -16.25 8.43
C ILE A 173 -8.33 -15.85 9.44
N SER A 174 -8.11 -14.54 9.59
CA SER A 174 -7.08 -14.00 10.48
C SER A 174 -7.50 -12.64 11.05
N GLU A 175 -7.35 -12.49 12.37
CA GLU A 175 -7.55 -11.20 13.06
C GLU A 175 -6.30 -10.29 12.95
N GLU A 176 -5.14 -10.88 12.60
CA GLU A 176 -3.85 -10.18 12.54
C GLU A 176 -3.62 -9.47 11.20
N VAL A 177 -4.25 -9.94 10.12
CA VAL A 177 -4.11 -9.33 8.78
C VAL A 177 -4.88 -8.01 8.73
N GLY A 178 -4.14 -6.91 8.51
CA GLY A 178 -4.73 -5.60 8.29
C GLY A 178 -5.39 -5.50 6.90
N ILE A 179 -6.35 -4.60 6.76
CA ILE A 179 -7.14 -4.46 5.53
C ILE A 179 -7.00 -3.04 5.02
N LEU A 180 -6.61 -2.88 3.76
CA LEU A 180 -6.60 -1.59 3.09
C LEU A 180 -7.68 -1.54 2.02
N CYS A 181 -8.33 -0.38 1.90
CA CYS A 181 -9.24 -0.09 0.83
C CYS A 181 -8.51 0.64 -0.29
N GLY A 182 -8.56 0.10 -1.51
CA GLY A 182 -7.97 0.71 -2.71
C GLY A 182 -9.02 1.06 -3.76
N ALA A 183 -8.57 1.69 -4.83
CA ALA A 183 -9.33 2.15 -5.98
C ALA A 183 -10.20 3.41 -5.74
N GLY A 184 -9.84 4.48 -6.43
CA GLY A 184 -10.64 5.70 -6.53
C GLY A 184 -10.73 6.58 -5.29
N VAL A 185 -10.03 6.28 -4.20
CA VAL A 185 -9.98 7.12 -2.98
C VAL A 185 -9.35 8.47 -3.30
N LYS A 186 -10.02 9.57 -2.96
CA LYS A 186 -9.59 10.93 -3.35
C LYS A 186 -9.62 11.96 -2.23
N ASN A 187 -10.38 11.74 -1.16
CA ASN A 187 -10.62 12.75 -0.13
C ASN A 187 -10.81 12.10 1.26
N GLY A 188 -10.88 12.94 2.30
CA GLY A 188 -11.02 12.49 3.69
C GLY A 188 -12.35 11.79 3.98
N GLU A 189 -13.40 12.06 3.21
CA GLU A 189 -14.69 11.38 3.37
C GLU A 189 -14.60 9.92 2.88
N ASP A 190 -13.89 9.68 1.78
CA ASP A 190 -13.58 8.33 1.31
C ASP A 190 -12.77 7.54 2.34
N VAL A 191 -11.76 8.17 2.96
CA VAL A 191 -10.92 7.55 4.00
C VAL A 191 -11.77 7.20 5.23
N ALA A 192 -12.56 8.14 5.75
CA ALA A 192 -13.45 7.90 6.88
C ALA A 192 -14.46 6.77 6.59
N THR A 193 -15.01 6.75 5.38
CA THR A 193 -15.94 5.69 4.95
C THR A 193 -15.23 4.33 4.90
N ALA A 194 -14.02 4.25 4.35
CA ALA A 194 -13.23 3.01 4.32
C ALA A 194 -13.00 2.47 5.74
N ILE A 195 -12.60 3.31 6.67
CA ILE A 195 -12.39 2.94 8.08
C ILE A 195 -13.70 2.44 8.72
N ASN A 196 -14.81 3.14 8.49
CA ASN A 196 -16.13 2.75 9.00
C ASN A 196 -16.61 1.40 8.42
N LEU A 197 -16.16 1.03 7.22
CA LEU A 197 -16.40 -0.28 6.60
C LEU A 197 -15.48 -1.39 7.12
N GLY A 198 -14.59 -1.08 8.07
CA GLY A 198 -13.76 -2.05 8.78
C GLY A 198 -12.33 -2.18 8.28
N THR A 199 -11.84 -1.23 7.47
CA THR A 199 -10.45 -1.24 7.01
C THR A 199 -9.52 -0.53 8.01
N SER A 200 -8.22 -0.80 7.89
CA SER A 200 -7.14 -0.16 8.64
C SER A 200 -6.60 1.10 7.95
N GLY A 201 -7.10 1.43 6.79
CA GLY A 201 -6.65 2.57 5.99
C GLY A 201 -6.90 2.38 4.50
N VAL A 202 -6.19 3.14 3.69
CA VAL A 202 -6.38 3.21 2.24
C VAL A 202 -5.08 3.03 1.46
N LEU A 203 -5.23 2.49 0.23
CA LEU A 203 -4.19 2.46 -0.80
C LEU A 203 -4.69 3.25 -2.01
N LEU A 204 -4.00 4.33 -2.36
CA LEU A 204 -4.40 5.23 -3.42
C LEU A 204 -3.22 5.67 -4.28
N ALA A 205 -3.48 6.30 -5.42
CA ALA A 205 -2.46 6.81 -6.32
C ALA A 205 -2.81 8.20 -6.85
N SER A 206 -3.67 8.30 -7.87
CA SER A 206 -3.93 9.55 -8.61
C SER A 206 -4.54 10.68 -7.76
N GLY A 207 -5.23 10.35 -6.67
CA GLY A 207 -5.77 11.33 -5.72
C GLY A 207 -4.70 12.19 -5.02
N VAL A 208 -3.44 11.74 -5.06
CA VAL A 208 -2.28 12.50 -4.56
C VAL A 208 -1.28 12.80 -5.66
N THR A 209 -0.96 11.81 -6.52
CA THR A 209 0.14 11.94 -7.49
C THR A 209 -0.17 12.81 -8.70
N LYS A 210 -1.46 13.00 -9.03
CA LYS A 210 -1.91 13.71 -10.23
C LYS A 210 -2.70 15.00 -9.95
N VAL A 211 -2.60 15.51 -8.75
CA VAL A 211 -3.26 16.77 -8.36
C VAL A 211 -2.29 17.95 -8.44
N ASP A 212 -2.82 19.14 -8.63
CA ASP A 212 -2.01 20.36 -8.70
C ASP A 212 -1.35 20.71 -7.36
N ASP A 213 -1.99 20.37 -6.24
CA ASP A 213 -1.48 20.60 -4.87
C ASP A 213 -1.56 19.31 -4.04
N PRO A 214 -0.48 18.48 -4.05
CA PRO A 214 -0.44 17.25 -3.25
C PRO A 214 -0.55 17.50 -1.75
N ARG A 215 -0.02 18.60 -1.23
CA ARG A 215 -0.11 18.94 0.21
C ARG A 215 -1.56 19.17 0.63
N MET A 216 -2.31 19.90 -0.17
CA MET A 216 -3.74 20.14 0.09
C MET A 216 -4.51 18.82 0.06
N SER A 217 -4.26 17.96 -0.95
CA SER A 217 -4.90 16.65 -1.06
C SER A 217 -4.58 15.75 0.15
N LEU A 218 -3.31 15.69 0.57
CA LEU A 218 -2.89 14.89 1.73
C LEU A 218 -3.54 15.39 3.02
N ASN A 219 -3.61 16.71 3.25
CA ASN A 219 -4.28 17.28 4.42
C ASN A 219 -5.78 16.97 4.41
N ASP A 220 -6.43 16.97 3.24
CA ASP A 220 -7.83 16.58 3.12
C ASP A 220 -8.03 15.10 3.47
N LEU A 221 -7.19 14.19 2.93
CA LEU A 221 -7.25 12.75 3.21
C LEU A 221 -7.23 12.42 4.71
N ILE A 222 -6.46 13.16 5.50
CA ILE A 222 -6.33 12.94 6.95
C ILE A 222 -7.34 13.74 7.80
N SER A 223 -8.16 14.61 7.19
CA SER A 223 -9.00 15.56 7.90
C SER A 223 -10.11 14.93 8.77
N ASN A 224 -10.45 13.68 8.52
CA ASN A 224 -11.54 12.96 9.19
C ASN A 224 -11.06 11.70 9.96
N ILE A 225 -9.75 11.59 10.27
CA ILE A 225 -9.16 10.48 11.01
C ILE A 225 -8.40 10.97 12.24
#